data_a01e72d7681523cebbb967dda593f040
#
_entry.id   a01e72d7681523cebbb967dda593f040
#
_cell.length_a   1.000
_cell.length_b   1.000
_cell.length_c   1.000
_cell.angle_alpha   90.00
_cell.angle_beta   90.00
_cell.angle_gamma   90.00
#
_symmetry.space_group_name_H-M   'P 1'
#
loop_
_entity.id
_entity.type
_entity.pdbx_description
1 polymer ?
#
loop_
_entity_poly.entity_id
_entity_poly.type
_entity_poly.pdbx_seq_one_letter_code
_entity_poly.pdbx_strand_id
1 'polypeptide(L)'
;MLLGVSSSLEHRTPQEWAAKHVSLGLNCVNFPVDFTAGEEVYMAYKEAADKAGLTIAEVGVWRNTLAADPAEREKWIGYAVEQLRMADRIGARCCVNVVGTPYGPRWDGGYRGNFSPELWQMAVEMIRRIIDEAQPRHTKYCIESMPWMIPSGPDEYLRLLDDVDRPQFGVHLDVVNMITSPERYFFNDRFLRECFSKLAGRIVSCHLKDIRLKEEYTFQLEECACGEGSLDLGLYLELATKEDPAMPMIIEHLGSDSEYVGSVNYVLRSL
;
A
#
# COMPACT_ATOMS: atom_id res chain seq x y z
N MET A 1 16.29 3.93 3.28
CA MET A 1 14.92 3.40 3.19
C MET A 1 14.69 2.29 4.21
N LEU A 2 13.44 1.94 4.45
CA LEU A 2 13.06 0.80 5.29
C LEU A 2 12.54 -0.33 4.39
N LEU A 3 12.91 -1.58 4.68
CA LEU A 3 12.47 -2.75 3.92
C LEU A 3 11.58 -3.63 4.80
N GLY A 4 10.42 -4.02 4.27
CA GLY A 4 9.47 -4.91 4.91
C GLY A 4 8.83 -5.87 3.92
N VAL A 5 7.96 -6.73 4.43
CA VAL A 5 7.13 -7.65 3.65
C VAL A 5 5.68 -7.56 4.07
N SER A 6 4.74 -7.79 3.15
CA SER A 6 3.30 -7.81 3.45
C SER A 6 2.87 -9.10 4.17
N SER A 7 3.66 -10.20 4.04
CA SER A 7 3.47 -11.41 4.84
C SER A 7 3.67 -11.12 6.33
N SER A 8 2.75 -11.61 7.16
CA SER A 8 2.93 -11.59 8.61
C SER A 8 3.95 -12.61 9.10
N LEU A 9 4.49 -13.46 8.21
CA LEU A 9 5.30 -14.63 8.48
C LEU A 9 4.63 -15.55 9.53
N GLU A 10 4.68 -16.83 9.38
CA GLU A 10 4.04 -17.73 10.35
C GLU A 10 4.64 -17.53 11.76
N HIS A 11 3.81 -17.21 12.75
CA HIS A 11 4.24 -16.94 14.13
C HIS A 11 3.15 -17.29 15.15
N ARG A 12 3.54 -17.45 16.40
CA ARG A 12 2.64 -17.80 17.51
C ARG A 12 2.50 -16.67 18.54
N THR A 13 3.47 -15.79 18.60
CA THR A 13 3.51 -14.66 19.54
C THR A 13 3.99 -13.39 18.87
N PRO A 14 3.63 -12.20 19.38
CA PRO A 14 4.17 -10.94 18.88
C PRO A 14 5.70 -10.88 18.88
N GLN A 15 6.35 -11.48 19.86
CA GLN A 15 7.81 -11.51 19.97
C GLN A 15 8.43 -12.38 18.87
N GLU A 16 7.83 -13.53 18.58
CA GLU A 16 8.27 -14.40 17.48
C GLU A 16 8.10 -13.71 16.13
N TRP A 17 6.97 -13.03 15.92
CA TRP A 17 6.72 -12.20 14.74
C TRP A 17 7.81 -11.15 14.52
N ALA A 18 8.10 -10.34 15.53
CA ALA A 18 9.13 -9.31 15.45
C ALA A 18 10.52 -9.92 15.21
N ALA A 19 10.87 -10.99 15.93
CA ALA A 19 12.16 -11.66 15.78
C ALA A 19 12.37 -12.24 14.37
N LYS A 20 11.33 -12.81 13.75
CA LYS A 20 11.38 -13.31 12.37
C LYS A 20 11.68 -12.20 11.36
N HIS A 21 11.00 -11.05 11.47
CA HIS A 21 11.28 -9.91 10.61
C HIS A 21 12.74 -9.43 10.74
N VAL A 22 13.20 -9.24 11.95
CA VAL A 22 14.60 -8.84 12.21
C VAL A 22 15.60 -9.88 11.68
N SER A 23 15.32 -11.17 11.83
CA SER A 23 16.22 -12.24 11.34
C SER A 23 16.38 -12.27 9.82
N LEU A 24 15.43 -11.71 9.07
CA LEU A 24 15.47 -11.52 7.63
C LEU A 24 16.15 -10.20 7.21
N GLY A 25 16.63 -9.39 8.16
CA GLY A 25 17.21 -8.08 7.87
C GLY A 25 16.18 -6.98 7.61
N LEU A 26 14.91 -7.22 7.93
CA LEU A 26 13.84 -6.24 7.77
C LEU A 26 13.86 -5.24 8.93
N ASN A 27 13.47 -4.01 8.63
CA ASN A 27 13.43 -2.92 9.60
C ASN A 27 12.10 -2.14 9.61
N CYS A 28 11.14 -2.56 8.78
CA CYS A 28 9.75 -2.16 8.90
C CYS A 28 8.80 -3.35 8.64
N VAL A 29 7.55 -3.17 8.99
CA VAL A 29 6.54 -4.24 8.95
C VAL A 29 5.19 -3.72 8.47
N ASN A 30 4.45 -4.57 7.76
CA ASN A 30 3.01 -4.50 7.68
C ASN A 30 2.43 -5.04 9.00
N PHE A 31 1.45 -4.35 9.59
CA PHE A 31 0.93 -4.71 10.90
C PHE A 31 -0.01 -5.92 10.81
N PRO A 32 0.19 -6.97 11.64
CA PRO A 32 -0.40 -8.28 11.39
C PRO A 32 -1.84 -8.45 11.89
N VAL A 33 -2.36 -7.50 12.66
CA VAL A 33 -3.72 -7.57 13.24
C VAL A 33 -4.50 -6.28 13.03
N ASP A 34 -5.81 -6.37 13.02
CA ASP A 34 -6.71 -5.23 12.96
C ASP A 34 -7.23 -4.85 14.36
N PHE A 35 -7.98 -3.72 14.43
CA PHE A 35 -8.52 -3.24 15.71
C PHE A 35 -9.49 -4.23 16.38
N THR A 36 -10.10 -5.15 15.62
CA THR A 36 -11.06 -6.13 16.17
C THR A 36 -10.41 -7.21 17.02
N ALA A 37 -9.08 -7.37 16.91
CA ALA A 37 -8.32 -8.23 17.81
C ALA A 37 -8.33 -7.75 19.26
N GLY A 38 -8.71 -6.50 19.50
CA GLY A 38 -8.74 -5.87 20.80
C GLY A 38 -7.43 -5.16 21.18
N GLU A 39 -7.58 -4.15 22.04
CA GLU A 39 -6.48 -3.25 22.40
C GLU A 39 -5.27 -3.97 22.99
N GLU A 40 -5.48 -4.91 23.90
CA GLU A 40 -4.41 -5.68 24.52
C GLU A 40 -3.56 -6.43 23.48
N VAL A 41 -4.21 -7.02 22.47
CA VAL A 41 -3.52 -7.79 21.44
C VAL A 41 -2.72 -6.87 20.52
N TYR A 42 -3.33 -5.84 19.93
CA TYR A 42 -2.58 -4.99 19.01
C TYR A 42 -1.48 -4.16 19.71
N MET A 43 -1.66 -3.80 20.99
CA MET A 43 -0.60 -3.15 21.77
C MET A 43 0.56 -4.11 22.08
N ALA A 44 0.31 -5.40 22.26
CA ALA A 44 1.37 -6.40 22.41
C ALA A 44 2.25 -6.53 21.14
N TYR A 45 1.63 -6.46 19.95
CA TYR A 45 2.39 -6.42 18.68
C TYR A 45 3.17 -5.12 18.53
N LYS A 46 2.56 -3.98 18.87
CA LYS A 46 3.26 -2.69 18.86
C LYS A 46 4.48 -2.72 19.78
N GLU A 47 4.32 -3.20 21.02
CA GLU A 47 5.43 -3.31 21.97
C GLU A 47 6.55 -4.23 21.47
N ALA A 48 6.20 -5.33 20.81
CA ALA A 48 7.17 -6.23 20.19
C ALA A 48 7.94 -5.56 19.04
N ALA A 49 7.25 -4.80 18.18
CA ALA A 49 7.88 -4.01 17.13
C ALA A 49 8.84 -2.95 17.71
N ASP A 50 8.40 -2.19 18.70
CA ASP A 50 9.22 -1.16 19.35
C ASP A 50 10.50 -1.75 19.96
N LYS A 51 10.39 -2.86 20.71
CA LYS A 51 11.53 -3.56 21.32
C LYS A 51 12.51 -4.10 20.29
N ALA A 52 12.01 -4.47 19.12
CA ALA A 52 12.81 -4.98 18.00
C ALA A 52 13.37 -3.87 17.10
N GLY A 53 13.00 -2.60 17.33
CA GLY A 53 13.40 -1.48 16.48
C GLY A 53 12.74 -1.48 15.11
N LEU A 54 11.57 -2.13 14.95
CA LEU A 54 10.82 -2.21 13.71
C LEU A 54 9.87 -1.02 13.60
N THR A 55 9.90 -0.33 12.44
CA THR A 55 8.90 0.68 12.11
C THR A 55 7.62 0.01 11.63
N ILE A 56 6.47 0.38 12.19
CA ILE A 56 5.17 -0.02 11.63
C ILE A 56 4.92 0.83 10.39
N ALA A 57 5.12 0.25 9.22
CA ALA A 57 5.00 0.93 7.93
C ALA A 57 3.54 1.21 7.60
N GLU A 58 2.72 0.18 7.69
CA GLU A 58 1.33 0.25 7.27
C GLU A 58 0.39 -0.64 8.06
N VAL A 59 -0.86 -0.22 8.07
CA VAL A 59 -2.02 -0.95 8.57
C VAL A 59 -3.04 -1.03 7.44
N GLY A 60 -3.36 -2.22 6.98
CA GLY A 60 -4.32 -2.41 5.89
C GLY A 60 -5.77 -2.30 6.34
N VAL A 61 -6.62 -1.66 5.54
CA VAL A 61 -8.09 -1.68 5.69
C VAL A 61 -8.68 -2.82 4.87
N TRP A 62 -8.38 -2.86 3.60
CA TRP A 62 -8.76 -3.87 2.61
C TRP A 62 -10.26 -4.21 2.64
N ARG A 63 -11.11 -3.17 2.60
CA ARG A 63 -12.57 -3.27 2.63
C ARG A 63 -13.22 -2.33 1.63
N ASN A 64 -14.37 -2.75 1.10
CA ASN A 64 -15.12 -1.94 0.14
C ASN A 64 -15.88 -0.79 0.81
N THR A 65 -15.21 0.33 1.00
CA THR A 65 -15.82 1.54 1.55
C THR A 65 -16.77 2.26 0.58
N LEU A 66 -16.89 1.78 -0.67
CA LEU A 66 -17.83 2.26 -1.68
C LEU A 66 -18.91 1.23 -2.04
N ALA A 67 -19.17 0.23 -1.21
CA ALA A 67 -20.18 -0.80 -1.46
C ALA A 67 -21.53 -0.22 -1.92
N ALA A 68 -22.17 -0.88 -2.88
CA ALA A 68 -23.48 -0.45 -3.40
C ALA A 68 -24.57 -0.46 -2.32
N ASP A 69 -24.57 -1.51 -1.48
CA ASP A 69 -25.46 -1.59 -0.33
C ASP A 69 -25.07 -0.52 0.72
N PRO A 70 -26.01 0.36 1.10
CA PRO A 70 -25.71 1.43 2.05
C PRO A 70 -25.31 0.91 3.44
N ALA A 71 -25.89 -0.19 3.91
CA ALA A 71 -25.57 -0.71 5.24
C ALA A 71 -24.16 -1.34 5.25
N GLU A 72 -23.80 -2.05 4.18
CA GLU A 72 -22.46 -2.58 4.00
C GLU A 72 -21.42 -1.45 3.87
N ARG A 73 -21.72 -0.41 3.10
CA ARG A 73 -20.87 0.76 2.95
C ARG A 73 -20.62 1.45 4.29
N GLU A 74 -21.67 1.72 5.07
CA GLU A 74 -21.54 2.33 6.40
C GLU A 74 -20.69 1.45 7.34
N LYS A 75 -20.90 0.13 7.32
CA LYS A 75 -20.09 -0.82 8.07
C LYS A 75 -18.62 -0.70 7.74
N TRP A 76 -18.25 -0.65 6.44
CA TRP A 76 -16.86 -0.64 6.04
C TRP A 76 -16.21 0.75 6.18
N ILE A 77 -16.97 1.83 6.08
CA ILE A 77 -16.49 3.17 6.47
C ILE A 77 -16.18 3.20 7.97
N GLY A 78 -17.11 2.74 8.80
CA GLY A 78 -16.88 2.65 10.25
C GLY A 78 -15.66 1.78 10.60
N TYR A 79 -15.49 0.65 9.91
CA TYR A 79 -14.29 -0.18 10.06
C TYR A 79 -13.02 0.60 9.70
N ALA A 80 -13.01 1.31 8.57
CA ALA A 80 -11.83 2.09 8.15
C ALA A 80 -11.51 3.22 9.14
N VAL A 81 -12.51 3.86 9.72
CA VAL A 81 -12.34 4.88 10.77
C VAL A 81 -11.64 4.29 12.01
N GLU A 82 -12.12 3.14 12.52
CA GLU A 82 -11.51 2.50 13.69
C GLU A 82 -10.11 1.95 13.39
N GLN A 83 -9.90 1.44 12.18
CA GLN A 83 -8.60 0.97 11.74
C GLN A 83 -7.58 2.12 11.66
N LEU A 84 -7.98 3.28 11.14
CA LEU A 84 -7.15 4.48 11.11
C LEU A 84 -6.86 5.02 12.53
N ARG A 85 -7.84 4.98 13.45
CA ARG A 85 -7.62 5.32 14.85
C ARG A 85 -6.61 4.40 15.53
N MET A 86 -6.73 3.09 15.30
CA MET A 86 -5.74 2.12 15.79
C MET A 86 -4.37 2.39 15.18
N ALA A 87 -4.28 2.59 13.86
CA ALA A 87 -3.03 2.89 13.17
C ALA A 87 -2.33 4.13 13.76
N ASP A 88 -3.09 5.20 14.01
CA ASP A 88 -2.56 6.41 14.65
C ASP A 88 -2.08 6.17 16.09
N ARG A 89 -2.82 5.35 16.85
CA ARG A 89 -2.48 5.00 18.23
C ARG A 89 -1.20 4.18 18.34
N ILE A 90 -0.95 3.27 17.38
CA ILE A 90 0.27 2.45 17.36
C ILE A 90 1.44 3.14 16.64
N GLY A 91 1.22 4.33 16.07
CA GLY A 91 2.25 5.10 15.38
C GLY A 91 2.65 4.54 14.02
N ALA A 92 1.72 3.90 13.30
CA ALA A 92 1.95 3.47 11.93
C ALA A 92 2.15 4.67 11.01
N ARG A 93 2.98 4.52 9.97
CA ARG A 93 3.18 5.61 8.99
C ARG A 93 1.93 5.87 8.17
N CYS A 94 1.24 4.81 7.73
CA CYS A 94 -0.04 4.95 7.05
C CYS A 94 -1.06 3.87 7.45
N CYS A 95 -2.32 4.20 7.18
CA CYS A 95 -3.43 3.27 7.09
C CYS A 95 -3.89 3.24 5.64
N VAL A 96 -3.83 2.10 4.98
CA VAL A 96 -3.97 1.98 3.53
C VAL A 96 -5.20 1.19 3.13
N ASN A 97 -5.86 1.64 2.06
CA ASN A 97 -6.94 0.93 1.38
C ASN A 97 -6.85 1.19 -0.13
N VAL A 98 -7.58 0.42 -0.93
CA VAL A 98 -7.93 0.80 -2.30
C VAL A 98 -9.28 1.52 -2.29
N VAL A 99 -9.60 2.24 -3.36
CA VAL A 99 -10.88 2.99 -3.42
C VAL A 99 -12.09 2.06 -3.29
N GLY A 100 -12.03 0.86 -3.89
CA GLY A 100 -13.15 -0.03 -3.98
C GLY A 100 -14.15 0.36 -5.08
N THR A 101 -15.28 -0.34 -5.18
CA THR A 101 -16.27 -0.07 -6.22
C THR A 101 -17.69 -0.47 -5.79
N PRO A 102 -18.72 0.29 -6.20
CA PRO A 102 -20.12 -0.13 -6.05
C PRO A 102 -20.58 -1.08 -7.16
N TYR A 103 -19.71 -1.42 -8.12
CA TYR A 103 -20.08 -2.17 -9.32
C TYR A 103 -19.64 -3.63 -9.24
N GLY A 104 -20.51 -4.54 -9.73
CA GLY A 104 -20.20 -5.96 -9.92
C GLY A 104 -19.94 -6.76 -8.66
N PRO A 105 -19.58 -8.05 -8.81
CA PRO A 105 -19.49 -8.99 -7.67
C PRO A 105 -18.16 -8.90 -6.91
N ARG A 106 -17.09 -8.36 -7.51
CA ARG A 106 -15.78 -8.18 -6.87
C ARG A 106 -15.59 -6.73 -6.49
N TRP A 107 -15.41 -6.47 -5.21
CA TRP A 107 -15.23 -5.13 -4.66
C TRP A 107 -13.94 -4.41 -5.13
N ASP A 108 -12.97 -5.19 -5.52
CA ASP A 108 -11.66 -4.80 -6.05
C ASP A 108 -11.55 -5.03 -7.57
N GLY A 109 -12.65 -5.35 -8.24
CA GLY A 109 -12.68 -5.71 -9.66
C GLY A 109 -12.68 -4.52 -10.62
N GLY A 110 -12.35 -4.82 -11.89
CA GLY A 110 -12.34 -3.84 -12.98
C GLY A 110 -13.73 -3.66 -13.59
N TYR A 111 -14.27 -2.45 -13.52
CA TYR A 111 -15.57 -2.09 -14.10
C TYR A 111 -15.50 -0.72 -14.78
N ARG A 112 -16.27 -0.56 -15.85
CA ARG A 112 -16.34 0.73 -16.56
C ARG A 112 -16.67 1.90 -15.63
N GLY A 113 -17.53 1.69 -14.65
CA GLY A 113 -17.96 2.72 -13.72
C GLY A 113 -16.84 3.19 -12.77
N ASN A 114 -15.74 2.42 -12.62
CA ASN A 114 -14.61 2.82 -11.78
C ASN A 114 -13.90 4.09 -12.26
N PHE A 115 -14.13 4.50 -13.50
CA PHE A 115 -13.54 5.70 -14.12
C PHE A 115 -14.57 6.80 -14.34
N SER A 116 -15.73 6.70 -13.67
CA SER A 116 -16.78 7.71 -13.81
C SER A 116 -16.55 8.91 -12.87
N PRO A 117 -17.03 10.11 -13.28
CA PRO A 117 -17.03 11.27 -12.39
C PRO A 117 -17.79 11.05 -11.07
N GLU A 118 -18.84 10.23 -11.12
CA GLU A 118 -19.66 9.88 -9.96
C GLU A 118 -18.85 9.08 -8.94
N LEU A 119 -18.09 8.06 -9.39
CA LEU A 119 -17.21 7.29 -8.50
C LEU A 119 -16.11 8.18 -7.92
N TRP A 120 -15.55 9.08 -8.73
CA TRP A 120 -14.55 10.05 -8.25
C TRP A 120 -15.09 10.86 -7.07
N GLN A 121 -16.28 11.45 -7.23
CA GLN A 121 -16.91 12.22 -6.18
C GLN A 121 -17.17 11.38 -4.92
N MET A 122 -17.70 10.17 -5.08
CA MET A 122 -17.91 9.23 -3.98
C MET A 122 -16.61 8.91 -3.24
N ALA A 123 -15.52 8.70 -3.96
CA ALA A 123 -14.21 8.41 -3.38
C ALA A 123 -13.68 9.60 -2.57
N VAL A 124 -13.76 10.82 -3.11
CA VAL A 124 -13.35 12.04 -2.41
C VAL A 124 -14.14 12.23 -1.11
N GLU A 125 -15.46 12.10 -1.17
CA GLU A 125 -16.34 12.24 0.00
C GLU A 125 -16.06 11.17 1.06
N MET A 126 -15.85 9.91 0.63
CA MET A 126 -15.54 8.80 1.52
C MET A 126 -14.19 9.00 2.22
N ILE A 127 -13.14 9.39 1.49
CA ILE A 127 -11.81 9.63 2.06
C ILE A 127 -11.86 10.77 3.07
N ARG A 128 -12.51 11.88 2.73
CA ARG A 128 -12.73 13.02 3.65
C ARG A 128 -13.42 12.56 4.92
N ARG A 129 -14.52 11.83 4.78
CA ARG A 129 -15.31 11.33 5.90
C ARG A 129 -14.47 10.45 6.85
N ILE A 130 -13.72 9.49 6.31
CA ILE A 130 -12.86 8.59 7.12
C ILE A 130 -11.83 9.41 7.91
N ILE A 131 -11.19 10.37 7.27
CA ILE A 131 -10.19 11.23 7.92
C ILE A 131 -10.84 12.14 8.97
N ASP A 132 -11.93 12.77 8.62
CA ASP A 132 -12.62 13.74 9.49
C ASP A 132 -13.23 13.05 10.73
N GLU A 133 -13.71 11.79 10.61
CA GLU A 133 -14.23 11.03 11.74
C GLU A 133 -13.11 10.41 12.59
N ALA A 134 -12.01 9.92 11.97
CA ALA A 134 -10.91 9.32 12.68
C ALA A 134 -10.02 10.35 13.39
N GLN A 135 -9.80 11.51 12.77
CA GLN A 135 -8.94 12.61 13.25
C GLN A 135 -7.51 12.18 13.61
N PRO A 136 -6.79 11.47 12.69
CA PRO A 136 -5.44 11.00 12.98
C PRO A 136 -4.47 12.19 13.14
N ARG A 137 -3.52 12.07 14.06
CA ARG A 137 -2.53 13.10 14.37
C ARG A 137 -1.18 12.87 13.71
N HIS A 138 -0.81 11.62 13.52
CA HIS A 138 0.51 11.19 13.06
C HIS A 138 0.43 10.33 11.81
N THR A 139 -0.54 9.44 11.73
CA THR A 139 -0.74 8.49 10.63
C THR A 139 -1.47 9.15 9.46
N LYS A 140 -1.03 8.85 8.23
CA LYS A 140 -1.76 9.23 7.03
C LYS A 140 -2.76 8.14 6.64
N TYR A 141 -3.94 8.55 6.17
CA TYR A 141 -4.80 7.67 5.39
C TYR A 141 -4.32 7.69 3.96
N CYS A 142 -4.09 6.53 3.36
CA CYS A 142 -3.56 6.42 2.01
C CYS A 142 -4.46 5.56 1.13
N ILE A 143 -4.50 5.90 -0.15
CA ILE A 143 -5.08 5.04 -1.18
C ILE A 143 -3.94 4.45 -2.01
N GLU A 144 -4.00 3.14 -2.20
CA GLU A 144 -3.18 2.43 -3.16
C GLU A 144 -3.84 2.42 -4.53
N SER A 145 -3.07 2.60 -5.59
CA SER A 145 -3.54 2.46 -6.96
C SER A 145 -3.83 1.00 -7.31
N MET A 146 -4.84 0.79 -8.16
CA MET A 146 -5.12 -0.50 -8.78
C MET A 146 -5.17 -0.34 -10.31
N PRO A 147 -4.85 -1.37 -11.10
CA PRO A 147 -4.79 -1.24 -12.57
C PRO A 147 -6.09 -0.78 -13.24
N TRP A 148 -7.22 -0.96 -12.56
CA TRP A 148 -8.57 -0.70 -13.07
C TRP A 148 -9.43 0.17 -12.17
N MET A 149 -8.79 0.96 -11.30
CA MET A 149 -9.43 1.93 -10.41
C MET A 149 -8.69 3.27 -10.45
N ILE A 150 -9.35 4.29 -9.95
CA ILE A 150 -8.73 5.57 -9.62
C ILE A 150 -7.99 5.45 -8.27
N PRO A 151 -6.84 6.12 -8.12
CA PRO A 151 -6.06 6.80 -9.14
C PRO A 151 -5.25 5.81 -9.98
N SER A 152 -5.18 6.02 -11.31
CA SER A 152 -4.48 5.15 -12.28
C SER A 152 -3.10 5.69 -12.70
N GLY A 153 -2.67 6.77 -12.08
CA GLY A 153 -1.39 7.41 -12.38
C GLY A 153 -1.12 8.63 -11.50
N PRO A 154 0.09 9.21 -11.62
CA PRO A 154 0.52 10.30 -10.74
C PRO A 154 -0.32 11.58 -10.90
N ASP A 155 -0.83 11.90 -12.09
CA ASP A 155 -1.70 13.07 -12.29
C ASP A 155 -3.05 12.91 -11.59
N GLU A 156 -3.62 11.70 -11.61
CA GLU A 156 -4.84 11.44 -10.85
C GLU A 156 -4.61 11.44 -9.34
N TYR A 157 -3.46 11.02 -8.87
CA TYR A 157 -3.09 11.18 -7.46
C TYR A 157 -3.02 12.66 -7.05
N LEU A 158 -2.38 13.51 -7.86
CA LEU A 158 -2.34 14.94 -7.57
C LEU A 158 -3.74 15.54 -7.49
N ARG A 159 -4.58 15.22 -8.47
CA ARG A 159 -5.97 15.64 -8.46
C ARG A 159 -6.73 15.13 -7.22
N LEU A 160 -6.52 13.85 -6.84
CA LEU A 160 -7.20 13.27 -5.68
C LEU A 160 -6.74 13.94 -4.37
N LEU A 161 -5.44 14.24 -4.25
CA LEU A 161 -4.90 14.98 -3.11
C LEU A 161 -5.51 16.37 -3.00
N ASP A 162 -5.62 17.09 -4.12
CA ASP A 162 -6.22 18.43 -4.18
C ASP A 162 -7.73 18.38 -3.88
N ASP A 163 -8.45 17.42 -4.50
CA ASP A 163 -9.91 17.29 -4.29
C ASP A 163 -10.25 16.80 -2.87
N VAL A 164 -9.43 15.97 -2.25
CA VAL A 164 -9.63 15.54 -0.85
C VAL A 164 -9.33 16.67 0.13
N ASP A 165 -8.33 17.47 -0.13
CA ASP A 165 -7.93 18.63 0.68
C ASP A 165 -7.88 18.33 2.19
N ARG A 166 -7.13 17.29 2.56
CA ARG A 166 -6.83 16.92 3.94
C ARG A 166 -5.35 16.65 4.10
N PRO A 167 -4.67 17.34 5.02
CA PRO A 167 -3.23 17.12 5.25
C PRO A 167 -2.91 15.70 5.75
N GLN A 168 -3.90 14.98 6.26
CA GLN A 168 -3.79 13.59 6.69
C GLN A 168 -3.95 12.58 5.54
N PHE A 169 -4.26 13.02 4.32
CA PHE A 169 -4.27 12.16 3.14
C PHE A 169 -2.87 12.07 2.53
N GLY A 170 -2.50 10.90 2.04
CA GLY A 170 -1.19 10.64 1.43
C GLY A 170 -1.25 9.58 0.33
N VAL A 171 -0.12 9.39 -0.34
CA VAL A 171 0.05 8.42 -1.43
C VAL A 171 0.67 7.15 -0.87
N HIS A 172 0.03 6.01 -1.12
CA HIS A 172 0.64 4.70 -1.04
C HIS A 172 1.02 4.31 -2.47
N LEU A 173 2.31 4.33 -2.77
CA LEU A 173 2.79 4.21 -4.15
C LEU A 173 3.02 2.75 -4.51
N ASP A 174 2.17 2.21 -5.37
CA ASP A 174 2.39 0.96 -6.09
C ASP A 174 2.57 1.26 -7.58
N VAL A 175 3.81 1.29 -8.01
CA VAL A 175 4.14 1.61 -9.40
C VAL A 175 3.71 0.50 -10.35
N VAL A 176 3.81 -0.77 -9.94
CA VAL A 176 3.43 -1.92 -10.76
C VAL A 176 1.95 -1.88 -11.10
N ASN A 177 1.10 -1.55 -10.13
CA ASN A 177 -0.34 -1.40 -10.35
C ASN A 177 -0.69 -0.27 -11.35
N MET A 178 0.22 0.69 -11.53
CA MET A 178 0.05 1.76 -12.52
C MET A 178 0.68 1.46 -13.89
N ILE A 179 1.46 0.37 -14.04
CA ILE A 179 2.02 -0.06 -15.33
C ILE A 179 0.94 -0.79 -16.13
N THR A 180 0.09 -0.03 -16.79
CA THR A 180 -1.09 -0.52 -17.52
C THR A 180 -0.98 -0.40 -19.04
N SER A 181 0.21 -0.07 -19.55
CA SER A 181 0.45 0.07 -21.00
C SER A 181 1.84 -0.44 -21.39
N PRO A 182 2.05 -0.86 -22.65
CA PRO A 182 3.37 -1.22 -23.16
C PRO A 182 4.40 -0.11 -22.96
N GLU A 183 4.01 1.14 -23.14
CA GLU A 183 4.92 2.28 -22.96
C GLU A 183 5.42 2.37 -21.52
N ARG A 184 4.53 2.30 -20.52
CA ARG A 184 4.93 2.30 -19.09
C ARG A 184 5.78 1.09 -18.73
N TYR A 185 5.53 -0.07 -19.35
CA TYR A 185 6.31 -1.28 -19.10
C TYR A 185 7.74 -1.16 -19.65
N PHE A 186 7.88 -0.84 -20.96
CA PHE A 186 9.19 -0.77 -21.60
C PHE A 186 10.03 0.43 -21.19
N PHE A 187 9.41 1.51 -20.72
CA PHE A 187 10.06 2.72 -20.23
C PHE A 187 9.74 2.97 -18.75
N ASN A 188 9.78 1.92 -17.94
CA ASN A 188 9.42 2.02 -16.54
C ASN A 188 10.37 2.92 -15.74
N ASP A 189 11.62 3.07 -16.16
CA ASP A 189 12.57 4.05 -15.64
C ASP A 189 12.06 5.49 -15.74
N ARG A 190 11.47 5.87 -16.89
CA ARG A 190 10.85 7.19 -17.07
C ARG A 190 9.61 7.33 -16.20
N PHE A 191 8.79 6.28 -16.16
CA PHE A 191 7.56 6.29 -15.38
C PHE A 191 7.83 6.38 -13.87
N LEU A 192 8.84 5.68 -13.37
CA LEU A 192 9.32 5.81 -11.98
C LEU A 192 9.72 7.25 -11.67
N ARG A 193 10.55 7.87 -12.53
CA ARG A 193 10.96 9.29 -12.36
C ARG A 193 9.78 10.24 -12.41
N GLU A 194 8.81 10.00 -13.28
CA GLU A 194 7.57 10.79 -13.35
C GLU A 194 6.79 10.70 -12.04
N CYS A 195 6.56 9.49 -11.50
CA CYS A 195 5.85 9.27 -10.24
C CYS A 195 6.52 10.04 -9.10
N PHE A 196 7.81 9.83 -8.88
CA PHE A 196 8.52 10.50 -7.78
C PHE A 196 8.65 12.02 -7.97
N SER A 197 8.78 12.50 -9.20
CA SER A 197 8.83 13.95 -9.47
C SER A 197 7.50 14.64 -9.20
N LYS A 198 6.38 14.02 -9.65
CA LYS A 198 5.03 14.60 -9.49
C LYS A 198 4.52 14.48 -8.04
N LEU A 199 4.82 13.38 -7.38
CA LEU A 199 4.31 13.05 -6.06
C LEU A 199 5.28 13.40 -4.91
N ALA A 200 6.35 14.14 -5.20
CA ALA A 200 7.36 14.54 -4.23
C ALA A 200 6.72 15.16 -2.97
N GLY A 201 7.15 14.69 -1.79
CA GLY A 201 6.63 15.11 -0.49
C GLY A 201 5.23 14.58 -0.14
N ARG A 202 4.66 13.71 -0.98
CA ARG A 202 3.31 13.14 -0.78
C ARG A 202 3.32 11.63 -0.59
N ILE A 203 4.42 10.95 -0.97
CA ILE A 203 4.57 9.49 -0.84
C ILE A 203 4.85 9.16 0.62
N VAL A 204 4.08 8.24 1.18
CA VAL A 204 4.15 7.84 2.60
C VAL A 204 4.73 6.45 2.76
N SER A 205 4.38 5.54 1.85
CA SER A 205 4.84 4.15 1.80
C SER A 205 4.79 3.67 0.35
N CYS A 206 5.56 2.63 0.04
CA CYS A 206 5.61 2.04 -1.29
C CYS A 206 5.44 0.53 -1.21
N HIS A 207 4.70 -0.07 -2.16
CA HIS A 207 4.81 -1.49 -2.44
C HIS A 207 5.96 -1.76 -3.41
N LEU A 208 6.64 -2.85 -3.17
CA LEU A 208 7.78 -3.32 -3.97
C LEU A 208 7.48 -4.71 -4.51
N LYS A 209 7.31 -4.80 -5.80
CA LYS A 209 7.10 -6.02 -6.55
C LYS A 209 7.73 -5.88 -7.92
N ASP A 210 7.92 -6.98 -8.61
CA ASP A 210 8.44 -6.99 -9.96
C ASP A 210 7.36 -7.47 -10.94
N ILE A 211 7.56 -7.20 -12.22
CA ILE A 211 6.57 -7.45 -13.24
C ILE A 211 7.23 -7.91 -14.53
N ARG A 212 6.65 -8.91 -15.18
CA ARG A 212 7.12 -9.39 -16.49
C ARG A 212 6.00 -9.49 -17.52
N LEU A 213 6.37 -9.30 -18.77
CA LEU A 213 5.49 -9.45 -19.90
C LEU A 213 5.36 -10.92 -20.26
N LYS A 214 4.12 -11.41 -20.42
CA LYS A 214 3.87 -12.76 -20.94
C LYS A 214 4.10 -12.81 -22.45
N GLU A 215 4.57 -13.95 -22.94
CA GLU A 215 4.74 -14.22 -24.37
C GLU A 215 3.38 -14.54 -25.03
N GLU A 216 2.50 -13.54 -25.05
CA GLU A 216 1.15 -13.61 -25.61
C GLU A 216 0.93 -12.50 -26.64
N TYR A 217 -0.02 -12.68 -27.57
CA TYR A 217 -0.32 -11.64 -28.58
C TYR A 217 -1.09 -10.44 -28.03
N THR A 218 -1.69 -10.56 -26.84
CA THR A 218 -2.28 -9.44 -26.12
C THR A 218 -1.32 -8.97 -25.02
N PHE A 219 -1.35 -7.67 -24.71
CA PHE A 219 -0.53 -7.14 -23.62
C PHE A 219 -1.00 -7.70 -22.27
N GLN A 220 -0.25 -8.66 -21.76
CA GLN A 220 -0.52 -9.31 -20.48
C GLN A 220 0.73 -9.27 -19.60
N LEU A 221 0.55 -8.72 -18.41
CA LEU A 221 1.59 -8.66 -17.39
C LEU A 221 1.27 -9.64 -16.27
N GLU A 222 2.30 -10.16 -15.65
CA GLU A 222 2.18 -10.90 -14.39
C GLU A 222 3.19 -10.38 -13.37
N GLU A 223 2.75 -10.34 -12.12
CA GLU A 223 3.64 -10.06 -10.99
C GLU A 223 4.58 -11.24 -10.76
N CYS A 224 5.79 -10.95 -10.34
CA CYS A 224 6.81 -11.95 -10.04
C CYS A 224 7.69 -11.50 -8.87
N ALA A 225 8.53 -12.40 -8.38
CA ALA A 225 9.46 -12.08 -7.31
C ALA A 225 10.47 -11.01 -7.74
N CYS A 226 10.92 -10.19 -6.81
CA CYS A 226 11.90 -9.13 -7.09
C CYS A 226 13.16 -9.69 -7.75
N GLY A 227 13.51 -9.16 -8.91
CA GLY A 227 14.63 -9.60 -9.73
C GLY A 227 14.29 -10.64 -10.80
N GLU A 228 13.03 -11.08 -10.91
CA GLU A 228 12.56 -12.00 -11.95
C GLU A 228 11.82 -11.29 -13.09
N GLY A 229 11.60 -9.99 -12.96
CA GLY A 229 10.87 -9.17 -13.91
C GLY A 229 11.74 -8.15 -14.62
N SER A 230 11.11 -7.06 -15.02
CA SER A 230 11.72 -5.99 -15.83
C SER A 230 11.62 -4.61 -15.21
N LEU A 231 11.09 -4.49 -13.98
CA LEU A 231 11.06 -3.20 -13.29
C LEU A 231 12.50 -2.79 -12.93
N ASP A 232 12.85 -1.53 -13.15
CA ASP A 232 14.12 -0.98 -12.67
C ASP A 232 14.09 -0.81 -11.15
N LEU A 233 14.22 -1.93 -10.44
CA LEU A 233 14.18 -1.99 -8.98
C LEU A 233 15.31 -1.14 -8.37
N GLY A 234 16.49 -1.10 -8.99
CA GLY A 234 17.60 -0.28 -8.53
C GLY A 234 17.24 1.20 -8.51
N LEU A 235 16.67 1.69 -9.60
CA LEU A 235 16.19 3.08 -9.70
C LEU A 235 15.04 3.33 -8.72
N TYR A 236 14.11 2.38 -8.54
CA TYR A 236 13.00 2.54 -7.61
C TYR A 236 13.49 2.74 -6.18
N LEU A 237 14.43 1.90 -5.74
CA LEU A 237 15.06 2.00 -4.41
C LEU A 237 15.83 3.31 -4.23
N GLU A 238 16.57 3.75 -5.26
CA GLU A 238 17.27 5.03 -5.27
C GLU A 238 16.32 6.22 -5.09
N LEU A 239 15.25 6.26 -5.90
CA LEU A 239 14.26 7.34 -5.86
C LEU A 239 13.53 7.38 -4.52
N ALA A 240 13.11 6.21 -4.00
CA ALA A 240 12.45 6.11 -2.71
C ALA A 240 13.36 6.60 -1.56
N THR A 241 14.64 6.20 -1.58
CA THR A 241 15.63 6.64 -0.57
C THR A 241 15.91 8.14 -0.66
N LYS A 242 15.91 8.70 -1.86
CA LYS A 242 16.11 10.14 -2.09
C LYS A 242 14.89 10.95 -1.62
N GLU A 243 13.70 10.44 -1.82
CA GLU A 243 12.45 11.06 -1.36
C GLU A 243 12.38 11.11 0.16
N ASP A 244 12.60 10.00 0.83
CA ASP A 244 12.70 9.88 2.28
C ASP A 244 13.70 8.76 2.63
N PRO A 245 14.82 9.07 3.32
CA PRO A 245 15.75 8.03 3.80
C PRO A 245 15.10 6.95 4.68
N ALA A 246 13.92 7.22 5.24
CA ALA A 246 13.10 6.29 6.01
C ALA A 246 11.84 5.83 5.24
N MET A 247 11.83 5.91 3.89
CA MET A 247 10.71 5.44 3.08
C MET A 247 10.49 3.94 3.28
N PRO A 248 9.30 3.49 3.71
CA PRO A 248 8.97 2.07 3.73
C PRO A 248 8.78 1.53 2.32
N MET A 249 9.42 0.39 2.06
CA MET A 249 9.27 -0.39 0.84
C MET A 249 8.81 -1.79 1.25
N ILE A 250 7.57 -2.15 0.97
CA ILE A 250 6.95 -3.41 1.39
C ILE A 250 6.84 -4.35 0.20
N ILE A 251 7.59 -5.47 0.25
CA ILE A 251 7.48 -6.53 -0.75
C ILE A 251 6.15 -7.25 -0.55
N GLU A 252 5.39 -7.45 -1.64
CA GLU A 252 4.06 -8.06 -1.56
C GLU A 252 3.76 -9.05 -2.69
N HIS A 253 2.57 -9.69 -2.57
CA HIS A 253 1.93 -10.57 -3.55
C HIS A 253 2.74 -11.82 -3.93
N LEU A 254 3.54 -12.34 -2.99
CA LEU A 254 4.24 -13.62 -3.19
C LEU A 254 3.47 -14.78 -2.56
N GLY A 255 3.60 -15.95 -3.18
CA GLY A 255 2.80 -17.14 -2.83
C GLY A 255 3.27 -17.88 -1.58
N SER A 256 4.49 -17.62 -1.10
CA SER A 256 5.07 -18.33 0.03
C SER A 256 6.13 -17.51 0.77
N ASP A 257 6.36 -17.84 2.04
CA ASP A 257 7.41 -17.20 2.83
C ASP A 257 8.81 -17.40 2.21
N SER A 258 9.05 -18.51 1.48
CA SER A 258 10.31 -18.73 0.78
C SER A 258 10.54 -17.75 -0.37
N GLU A 259 9.48 -17.37 -1.10
CA GLU A 259 9.57 -16.36 -2.16
C GLU A 259 9.81 -14.97 -1.57
N TYR A 260 9.17 -14.65 -0.43
CA TYR A 260 9.49 -13.42 0.32
C TYR A 260 10.95 -13.36 0.73
N VAL A 261 11.50 -14.44 1.30
CA VAL A 261 12.93 -14.54 1.65
C VAL A 261 13.82 -14.36 0.43
N GLY A 262 13.47 -14.96 -0.71
CA GLY A 262 14.19 -14.79 -1.98
C GLY A 262 14.24 -13.33 -2.43
N SER A 263 13.08 -12.66 -2.45
CA SER A 263 12.95 -11.25 -2.83
C SER A 263 13.67 -10.31 -1.85
N VAL A 264 13.58 -10.56 -0.55
CA VAL A 264 14.33 -9.79 0.47
C VAL A 264 15.83 -9.89 0.22
N ASN A 265 16.35 -11.10 0.01
CA ASN A 265 17.76 -11.32 -0.27
C ASN A 265 18.22 -10.62 -1.56
N TYR A 266 17.38 -10.62 -2.61
CA TYR A 266 17.67 -9.90 -3.85
C TYR A 266 17.78 -8.40 -3.59
N VAL A 267 16.78 -7.80 -2.94
CA VAL A 267 16.73 -6.36 -2.66
C VAL A 267 17.91 -5.93 -1.78
N LEU A 268 18.23 -6.69 -0.71
CA LEU A 268 19.36 -6.38 0.18
C LEU A 268 20.72 -6.42 -0.52
N ARG A 269 20.88 -7.24 -1.59
CA ARG A 269 22.12 -7.26 -2.39
C ARG A 269 22.20 -6.12 -3.40
N SER A 270 21.07 -5.51 -3.73
CA SER A 270 20.97 -4.41 -4.70
C SER A 270 21.16 -3.02 -4.05
N LEU A 271 21.22 -2.99 -2.73
CA LEU A 271 21.53 -1.79 -1.91
C LEU A 271 23.04 -1.62 -1.71
#